data_584781e453867ff1893c612d041b5bcb
#
_entry.id   584781e453867ff1893c612d041b5bcb
#
_cell.length_a   1.000
_cell.length_b   1.000
_cell.length_c   1.000
_cell.angle_alpha   90.00
_cell.angle_beta   90.00
_cell.angle_gamma   90.00
#
_symmetry.space_group_name_H-M   'P 1'
#
loop_
_entity.id
_entity.type
_entity.pdbx_description
1 polymer ?
#
loop_
_entity_poly.entity_id
_entity_poly.type
_entity_poly.pdbx_seq_one_letter_code
_entity_poly.pdbx_strand_id
1 'polypeptide(L)'
;MKFIAFLFLLLVGCPANLDVETSDESVSEEDLRSWHTWEECGHMPGENPCNFTLLDQNNNEVELYDFYGKVIVLDLSAMWCGICVNIAGESERLVEDFGSDKVVWITVLVEDESGLPPDQSDLQRWETQHGASGPILAGDRS
;
A
#
# COMPACT_ATOMS: atom_id res chain seq x y z
N MET A 1 37.99 51.27 50.24
CA MET A 1 37.45 49.93 50.42
C MET A 1 36.17 49.85 49.59
N LYS A 2 36.25 49.17 48.44
CA LYS A 2 35.11 49.00 47.53
C LYS A 2 34.59 47.57 47.70
N PHE A 3 33.36 47.44 48.21
CA PHE A 3 32.64 46.16 48.25
C PHE A 3 32.02 45.89 46.90
N ILE A 4 32.46 44.80 46.25
CA ILE A 4 31.82 44.28 45.03
C ILE A 4 30.83 43.25 45.49
N ALA A 5 29.52 43.52 45.32
CA ALA A 5 28.45 42.55 45.53
C ALA A 5 28.38 41.63 44.33
N PHE A 6 28.66 40.36 44.52
CA PHE A 6 28.46 39.29 43.52
C PHE A 6 27.00 38.83 43.55
N LEU A 7 26.30 39.23 42.52
CA LEU A 7 24.90 38.79 42.29
C LEU A 7 24.94 37.37 41.71
N PHE A 8 24.61 36.37 42.54
CA PHE A 8 24.46 34.98 42.08
C PHE A 8 23.11 34.81 41.39
N LEU A 9 23.14 34.74 40.04
CA LEU A 9 21.94 34.42 39.23
C LEU A 9 21.76 32.92 39.27
N LEU A 10 20.78 32.43 40.05
CA LEU A 10 20.34 31.03 40.04
C LEU A 10 19.55 30.78 38.74
N LEU A 11 20.22 30.16 37.77
CA LEU A 11 19.55 29.57 36.62
C LEU A 11 18.88 28.25 37.07
N VAL A 12 17.58 28.32 37.29
CA VAL A 12 16.75 27.12 37.46
C VAL A 12 16.64 26.50 36.08
N GLY A 13 17.47 25.49 35.82
CA GLY A 13 17.34 24.65 34.64
C GLY A 13 16.09 23.76 34.77
N CYS A 14 15.14 23.90 33.87
CA CYS A 14 14.11 22.89 33.67
C CYS A 14 14.78 21.60 33.18
N PRO A 15 14.57 20.47 33.83
CA PRO A 15 14.95 19.19 33.25
C PRO A 15 13.91 18.81 32.20
N ALA A 16 14.25 19.08 30.94
CA ALA A 16 13.51 18.49 29.82
C ALA A 16 14.04 17.08 29.58
N ASN A 17 13.74 16.17 30.51
CA ASN A 17 13.76 14.75 30.20
C ASN A 17 12.36 14.40 29.71
N LEU A 18 12.11 14.62 28.43
CA LEU A 18 11.15 13.86 27.68
C LEU A 18 11.85 12.53 27.37
N ASP A 19 11.72 11.59 28.28
CA ASP A 19 11.93 10.18 27.96
C ASP A 19 10.78 9.83 26.99
N VAL A 20 11.04 10.05 25.71
CA VAL A 20 10.29 9.39 24.64
C VAL A 20 10.72 7.93 24.76
N GLU A 21 9.94 7.16 25.52
CA GLU A 21 9.96 5.72 25.37
C GLU A 21 9.52 5.46 23.93
N THR A 22 10.51 5.37 23.03
CA THR A 22 10.34 4.69 21.77
C THR A 22 10.17 3.22 22.16
N SER A 23 8.91 2.82 22.41
CA SER A 23 8.54 1.44 22.33
C SER A 23 8.71 1.07 20.85
N ASP A 24 9.91 0.59 20.54
CA ASP A 24 10.20 -0.18 19.34
C ASP A 24 9.51 -1.55 19.56
N GLU A 25 8.19 -1.51 19.59
CA GLU A 25 7.36 -2.69 19.47
C GLU A 25 7.52 -3.13 18.02
N SER A 26 8.52 -3.96 17.78
CA SER A 26 8.64 -4.68 16.53
C SER A 26 7.37 -5.53 16.39
N VAL A 27 6.41 -5.02 15.63
CA VAL A 27 5.20 -5.75 15.26
C VAL A 27 5.68 -7.03 14.59
N SER A 28 5.41 -8.19 15.21
CA SER A 28 5.83 -9.47 14.65
C SER A 28 5.03 -9.76 13.38
N GLU A 29 5.63 -10.54 12.45
CA GLU A 29 4.87 -11.01 11.26
C GLU A 29 3.60 -11.78 11.65
N GLU A 30 3.57 -12.38 12.83
CA GLU A 30 2.42 -13.09 13.37
C GLU A 30 1.33 -12.10 13.83
N ASP A 31 1.71 -10.95 14.39
CA ASP A 31 0.76 -9.86 14.70
C ASP A 31 0.18 -9.26 13.41
N LEU A 32 0.99 -9.09 12.37
CA LEU A 32 0.50 -8.63 11.06
C LEU A 32 -0.50 -9.63 10.44
N ARG A 33 -0.32 -10.92 10.66
CA ARG A 33 -1.25 -11.96 10.18
C ARG A 33 -2.52 -12.08 10.99
N SER A 34 -2.56 -11.61 12.25
CA SER A 34 -3.77 -11.65 13.08
C SER A 34 -4.93 -10.82 12.51
N TRP A 35 -4.63 -9.91 11.59
CA TRP A 35 -5.62 -9.08 10.87
C TRP A 35 -6.41 -9.86 9.80
N HIS A 36 -5.94 -11.05 9.40
CA HIS A 36 -6.68 -11.94 8.51
C HIS A 36 -8.00 -12.45 9.11
N THR A 37 -8.29 -12.13 10.37
CA THR A 37 -9.50 -12.54 11.08
C THR A 37 -10.56 -11.46 11.16
N TRP A 38 -10.57 -10.49 10.26
CA TRP A 38 -11.69 -9.55 10.19
C TRP A 38 -12.98 -10.32 9.86
N GLU A 39 -13.82 -10.51 10.87
CA GLU A 39 -15.11 -11.18 10.71
C GLU A 39 -16.10 -10.31 9.93
N GLU A 40 -15.86 -8.99 9.93
CA GLU A 40 -16.67 -8.01 9.23
C GLU A 40 -15.81 -7.26 8.23
N CYS A 41 -16.20 -7.33 6.96
CA CYS A 41 -15.58 -6.59 5.88
C CYS A 41 -16.66 -5.87 5.06
N GLY A 42 -16.26 -4.82 4.34
CA GLY A 42 -17.19 -4.04 3.55
C GLY A 42 -16.49 -3.24 2.44
N HIS A 43 -17.26 -2.42 1.75
CA HIS A 43 -16.81 -1.63 0.60
C HIS A 43 -17.05 -0.13 0.78
N MET A 44 -17.53 0.27 1.96
CA MET A 44 -17.76 1.68 2.25
C MET A 44 -16.51 2.35 2.83
N PRO A 45 -16.34 3.66 2.65
CA PRO A 45 -15.22 4.37 3.26
C PRO A 45 -15.16 4.17 4.77
N GLY A 46 -14.02 3.73 5.27
CA GLY A 46 -13.77 3.45 6.69
C GLY A 46 -14.04 2.02 7.12
N GLU A 47 -14.57 1.17 6.24
CA GLU A 47 -14.69 -0.27 6.47
C GLU A 47 -13.42 -0.99 6.04
N ASN A 48 -13.16 -2.15 6.65
CA ASN A 48 -12.08 -3.03 6.21
C ASN A 48 -12.47 -3.68 4.87
N PRO A 49 -11.62 -3.69 3.84
CA PRO A 49 -11.95 -4.33 2.58
C PRO A 49 -12.06 -5.85 2.77
N CYS A 50 -12.97 -6.48 2.05
CA CYS A 50 -13.04 -7.94 2.02
C CYS A 50 -11.84 -8.52 1.29
N ASN A 51 -11.26 -9.60 1.84
CA ASN A 51 -10.20 -10.33 1.16
C ASN A 51 -10.72 -10.99 -0.12
N PHE A 52 -9.85 -11.10 -1.10
CA PHE A 52 -10.07 -11.87 -2.31
C PHE A 52 -8.76 -12.56 -2.70
N THR A 53 -8.87 -13.65 -3.46
CA THR A 53 -7.72 -14.35 -4.06
C THR A 53 -7.93 -14.40 -5.57
N LEU A 54 -6.96 -13.90 -6.34
CA LEU A 54 -6.97 -13.91 -7.80
C LEU A 54 -5.60 -14.36 -8.32
N LEU A 55 -5.55 -14.81 -9.58
CA LEU A 55 -4.29 -15.19 -10.23
C LEU A 55 -3.61 -13.96 -10.84
N ASP A 56 -2.30 -13.85 -10.62
CA ASP A 56 -1.47 -12.80 -11.23
C ASP A 56 -0.98 -13.17 -12.65
N GLN A 57 -0.23 -12.25 -13.27
CA GLN A 57 0.37 -12.43 -14.60
C GLN A 57 1.38 -13.59 -14.68
N ASN A 58 1.83 -14.12 -13.55
CA ASN A 58 2.74 -15.28 -13.45
C ASN A 58 2.04 -16.56 -13.02
N ASN A 59 0.69 -16.52 -12.94
CA ASN A 59 -0.16 -17.61 -12.51
C ASN A 59 0.04 -18.01 -11.04
N ASN A 60 0.42 -17.05 -10.19
CA ASN A 60 0.44 -17.23 -8.75
C ASN A 60 -0.87 -16.72 -8.14
N GLU A 61 -1.31 -17.37 -7.08
CA GLU A 61 -2.40 -16.87 -6.25
C GLU A 61 -1.91 -15.66 -5.45
N VAL A 62 -2.68 -14.57 -5.48
CA VAL A 62 -2.42 -13.31 -4.77
C VAL A 62 -3.66 -12.96 -3.96
N GLU A 63 -3.48 -12.77 -2.67
CA GLU A 63 -4.52 -12.31 -1.76
C GLU A 63 -4.37 -10.82 -1.48
N LEU A 64 -5.50 -10.09 -1.35
CA LEU A 64 -5.46 -8.68 -0.97
C LEU A 64 -4.72 -8.47 0.35
N TYR A 65 -4.92 -9.36 1.31
CA TYR A 65 -4.33 -9.25 2.65
C TYR A 65 -2.84 -9.56 2.71
N ASP A 66 -2.22 -10.10 1.66
CA ASP A 66 -0.76 -10.25 1.56
C ASP A 66 -0.02 -8.91 1.61
N PHE A 67 -0.74 -7.83 1.28
CA PHE A 67 -0.20 -6.46 1.28
C PHE A 67 -0.53 -5.67 2.54
N TYR A 68 -0.96 -6.35 3.60
CA TYR A 68 -1.23 -5.68 4.87
C TYR A 68 -0.01 -4.86 5.35
N GLY A 69 -0.27 -3.68 5.89
CA GLY A 69 0.77 -2.74 6.33
C GLY A 69 1.25 -1.78 5.24
N LYS A 70 0.81 -1.96 3.99
CA LYS A 70 1.06 -1.01 2.89
C LYS A 70 -0.17 -0.20 2.55
N VAL A 71 0.04 0.94 1.93
CA VAL A 71 -1.03 1.65 1.22
C VAL A 71 -1.29 0.89 -0.08
N ILE A 72 -2.51 0.39 -0.24
CA ILE A 72 -2.92 -0.37 -1.42
C ILE A 72 -3.69 0.56 -2.36
N VAL A 73 -3.21 0.69 -3.59
CA VAL A 73 -3.97 1.29 -4.69
C VAL A 73 -4.55 0.15 -5.51
N LEU A 74 -5.87 -0.04 -5.43
CA LEU A 74 -6.58 -1.04 -6.21
C LEU A 74 -7.18 -0.38 -7.45
N ASP A 75 -6.64 -0.72 -8.62
CA ASP A 75 -7.06 -0.22 -9.92
C ASP A 75 -7.87 -1.27 -10.67
N LEU A 76 -9.14 -0.96 -10.90
CA LEU A 76 -10.02 -1.81 -11.71
C LEU A 76 -9.99 -1.32 -13.15
N SER A 77 -9.34 -2.08 -14.03
CA SER A 77 -9.07 -1.71 -15.41
C SER A 77 -9.67 -2.69 -16.42
N ALA A 78 -9.83 -2.21 -17.65
CA ALA A 78 -10.18 -3.03 -18.81
C ALA A 78 -9.24 -2.71 -19.98
N MET A 79 -8.90 -3.69 -20.81
CA MET A 79 -7.89 -3.53 -21.86
C MET A 79 -8.34 -2.55 -22.97
N TRP A 80 -9.63 -2.41 -23.17
CA TRP A 80 -10.22 -1.45 -24.12
C TRP A 80 -10.33 -0.01 -23.56
N CYS A 81 -10.07 0.20 -22.26
CA CYS A 81 -10.26 1.47 -21.60
C CYS A 81 -9.03 2.38 -21.76
N GLY A 82 -9.09 3.34 -22.68
CA GLY A 82 -7.96 4.22 -22.97
C GLY A 82 -7.47 5.07 -21.79
N ILE A 83 -8.35 5.47 -20.86
CA ILE A 83 -7.94 6.20 -19.66
C ILE A 83 -7.22 5.26 -18.68
N CYS A 84 -7.62 3.99 -18.60
CA CYS A 84 -6.99 2.99 -17.76
C CYS A 84 -5.55 2.73 -18.21
N VAL A 85 -5.33 2.66 -19.53
CA VAL A 85 -3.98 2.55 -20.11
C VAL A 85 -3.08 3.71 -19.69
N ASN A 86 -3.58 4.94 -19.70
CA ASN A 86 -2.81 6.10 -19.27
C ASN A 86 -2.46 6.04 -17.77
N ILE A 87 -3.39 5.58 -16.95
CA ILE A 87 -3.18 5.42 -15.50
C ILE A 87 -2.16 4.33 -15.23
N ALA A 88 -2.25 3.19 -15.93
CA ALA A 88 -1.31 2.08 -15.78
C ALA A 88 0.15 2.53 -16.00
N GLY A 89 0.42 3.37 -17.00
CA GLY A 89 1.76 3.92 -17.28
C GLY A 89 2.33 4.83 -16.16
N GLU A 90 1.48 5.35 -15.27
CA GLU A 90 1.91 6.18 -14.13
C GLU A 90 2.10 5.37 -12.83
N SER A 91 1.65 4.12 -12.80
CA SER A 91 1.66 3.28 -11.59
C SER A 91 3.08 3.03 -11.06
N GLU A 92 4.02 2.71 -11.96
CA GLU A 92 5.41 2.46 -11.59
C GLU A 92 6.04 3.70 -10.95
N ARG A 93 5.88 4.87 -11.58
CA ARG A 93 6.40 6.13 -11.06
C ARG A 93 5.83 6.46 -9.68
N LEU A 94 4.54 6.22 -9.46
CA LEU A 94 3.90 6.46 -8.17
C LEU A 94 4.49 5.55 -7.09
N VAL A 95 4.65 4.27 -7.38
CA VAL A 95 5.25 3.31 -6.44
C VAL A 95 6.72 3.67 -6.16
N GLU A 96 7.49 4.11 -7.16
CA GLU A 96 8.86 4.57 -6.97
C GLU A 96 8.94 5.83 -6.09
N ASP A 97 8.08 6.82 -6.32
CA ASP A 97 8.06 8.10 -5.59
C ASP A 97 7.77 7.90 -4.08
N PHE A 98 6.91 6.96 -3.72
CA PHE A 98 6.51 6.69 -2.33
C PHE A 98 7.28 5.54 -1.66
N GLY A 99 7.91 4.68 -2.44
CA GLY A 99 8.62 3.48 -2.01
C GLY A 99 7.76 2.22 -2.03
N SER A 100 8.27 1.16 -2.66
CA SER A 100 7.58 -0.13 -2.81
C SER A 100 7.42 -0.90 -1.48
N ASP A 101 8.15 -0.50 -0.45
CA ASP A 101 7.97 -0.97 0.92
C ASP A 101 6.70 -0.41 1.58
N LYS A 102 6.20 0.73 1.13
CA LYS A 102 5.05 1.46 1.71
C LYS A 102 3.80 1.42 0.86
N VAL A 103 3.95 1.32 -0.46
CA VAL A 103 2.83 1.39 -1.40
C VAL A 103 2.88 0.19 -2.33
N VAL A 104 1.73 -0.37 -2.63
CA VAL A 104 1.55 -1.35 -3.71
C VAL A 104 0.44 -0.89 -4.63
N TRP A 105 0.67 -1.00 -5.94
CA TRP A 105 -0.35 -0.83 -6.96
C TRP A 105 -0.77 -2.21 -7.47
N ILE A 106 -2.06 -2.51 -7.35
CA ILE A 106 -2.65 -3.76 -7.80
C ILE A 106 -3.63 -3.42 -8.91
N THR A 107 -3.39 -3.91 -10.11
CA THR A 107 -4.32 -3.79 -11.23
C THR A 107 -5.16 -5.05 -11.35
N VAL A 108 -6.48 -4.93 -11.32
CA VAL A 108 -7.40 -6.02 -11.62
C VAL A 108 -8.02 -5.76 -12.99
N LEU A 109 -7.60 -6.54 -13.99
CA LEU A 109 -8.23 -6.51 -15.30
C LEU A 109 -9.55 -7.28 -15.26
N VAL A 110 -10.63 -6.60 -15.59
CA VAL A 110 -11.99 -7.18 -15.56
C VAL A 110 -12.48 -7.56 -16.96
N GLU A 111 -11.82 -7.06 -18.02
CA GLU A 111 -12.14 -7.35 -19.43
C GLU A 111 -10.91 -7.26 -20.33
N ASP A 112 -10.89 -8.12 -21.35
CA ASP A 112 -9.98 -8.03 -22.50
C ASP A 112 -10.44 -6.93 -23.48
N GLU A 113 -9.80 -6.81 -24.67
CA GLU A 113 -10.20 -5.87 -25.72
C GLU A 113 -11.56 -6.17 -26.33
N SER A 114 -12.07 -7.39 -26.16
CA SER A 114 -13.36 -7.85 -26.68
C SER A 114 -14.49 -7.76 -25.66
N GLY A 115 -14.17 -7.36 -24.42
CA GLY A 115 -15.13 -7.30 -23.32
C GLY A 115 -15.40 -8.66 -22.66
N LEU A 116 -14.49 -9.63 -22.84
CA LEU A 116 -14.53 -10.94 -22.19
C LEU A 116 -13.61 -10.96 -20.96
N PRO A 117 -13.79 -11.93 -20.03
CA PRO A 117 -12.83 -12.10 -18.93
C PRO A 117 -11.41 -12.29 -19.46
N PRO A 118 -10.41 -11.57 -18.92
CA PRO A 118 -9.04 -11.66 -19.38
C PRO A 118 -8.42 -13.02 -19.04
N ASP A 119 -7.58 -13.50 -19.94
CA ASP A 119 -6.77 -14.69 -19.70
C ASP A 119 -5.32 -14.33 -19.28
N GLN A 120 -4.52 -15.34 -18.99
CA GLN A 120 -3.12 -15.15 -18.58
C GLN A 120 -2.29 -14.37 -19.60
N SER A 121 -2.54 -14.54 -20.89
CA SER A 121 -1.81 -13.82 -21.93
C SER A 121 -2.20 -12.32 -22.00
N ASP A 122 -3.40 -12.00 -21.60
CA ASP A 122 -3.89 -10.63 -21.48
C ASP A 122 -3.18 -9.88 -20.35
N LEU A 123 -3.02 -10.51 -19.19
CA LEU A 123 -2.29 -9.93 -18.05
C LEU A 123 -0.82 -9.66 -18.42
N GLN A 124 -0.15 -10.62 -19.03
CA GLN A 124 1.25 -10.47 -19.49
C GLN A 124 1.39 -9.40 -20.57
N ARG A 125 0.40 -9.28 -21.44
CA ARG A 125 0.37 -8.23 -22.46
C ARG A 125 0.19 -6.85 -21.84
N TRP A 126 -0.69 -6.72 -20.84
CA TRP A 126 -0.88 -5.47 -20.09
C TRP A 126 0.42 -5.04 -19.40
N GLU A 127 1.09 -5.93 -18.67
CA GLU A 127 2.38 -5.68 -18.04
C GLU A 127 3.42 -5.17 -19.04
N THR A 128 3.60 -5.90 -20.17
CA THR A 128 4.61 -5.61 -21.16
C THR A 128 4.35 -4.28 -21.89
N GLN A 129 3.08 -3.97 -22.17
CA GLN A 129 2.71 -2.79 -22.96
C GLN A 129 2.69 -1.50 -22.12
N HIS A 130 2.37 -1.60 -20.84
CA HIS A 130 2.11 -0.42 -20.01
C HIS A 130 3.12 -0.24 -18.88
N GLY A 131 4.08 -1.17 -18.70
CA GLY A 131 5.12 -1.07 -17.68
C GLY A 131 4.56 -1.05 -16.26
N ALA A 132 3.40 -1.69 -16.04
CA ALA A 132 2.77 -1.71 -14.74
C ALA A 132 3.64 -2.46 -13.73
N SER A 133 3.95 -1.81 -12.60
CA SER A 133 4.69 -2.43 -11.51
C SER A 133 3.71 -2.98 -10.48
N GLY A 134 3.89 -4.23 -10.11
CA GLY A 134 3.06 -4.90 -9.12
C GLY A 134 2.15 -5.98 -9.72
N PRO A 135 1.25 -6.56 -8.92
CA PRO A 135 0.35 -7.60 -9.37
C PRO A 135 -0.66 -7.10 -10.38
N ILE A 136 -0.79 -7.82 -11.48
CA ILE A 136 -1.86 -7.65 -12.47
C ILE A 136 -2.71 -8.90 -12.40
N LEU A 137 -3.94 -8.76 -11.94
CA LEU A 137 -4.81 -9.87 -11.55
C LEU A 137 -5.92 -10.06 -12.57
N ALA A 138 -6.30 -11.32 -12.81
CA ALA A 138 -7.47 -11.65 -13.62
C ALA A 138 -8.73 -11.54 -12.77
N GLY A 139 -9.56 -10.54 -13.06
CA GLY A 139 -10.89 -10.38 -12.50
C GLY A 139 -11.98 -10.78 -13.47
N ASP A 140 -13.21 -10.83 -12.98
CA ASP A 140 -14.40 -10.90 -13.81
C ASP A 140 -15.47 -9.95 -13.27
N ARG A 141 -16.59 -9.83 -13.98
CA ARG A 141 -17.71 -8.96 -13.58
C ARG A 141 -18.84 -9.71 -12.86
N SER A 142 -18.62 -10.98 -12.50
CA SER A 142 -19.65 -11.81 -11.85
C SER A 142 -19.85 -11.47 -10.38
#